data_e81a011ff07959c1532af8ffa65d5aa8
#
_entry.id   e81a011ff07959c1532af8ffa65d5aa8
#
_cell.length_a   1.000
_cell.length_b   1.000
_cell.length_c   1.000
_cell.angle_alpha   90.00
_cell.angle_beta   90.00
_cell.angle_gamma   90.00
#
_symmetry.space_group_name_H-M   'P 1'
#
loop_
_entity.id
_entity.type
_entity.pdbx_description
1 polymer ?
#
loop_
_entity_poly.entity_id
_entity_poly.type
_entity_poly.pdbx_seq_one_letter_code
_entity_poly.pdbx_strand_id
1 'polypeptide(L)'
;PATRTVPIGSGATRDFIAEVAAIAGVDATAVLADAQGLLGQLNDLGNVGAAGKTYDTGEGTLVVTGFSSTDGKTGTVSYSYTLKAAQTHDKATADTAISDSVPVAVAGVGGTGASANLSISIVDDVPQTGADGTATVTEDSGAGQTVTANVLTNDSYGADDTGGLKAFSWDANTAAKTALATYGTLTLGPDGQYTFTLNNASAAVQALTASGTPIQQTLTYTITDADGDTSPGSVTIKIVGADDSASVTVATQGADSTVYEAGLTSVANTSETDSDSFQVNATDGIASVTIGTGAGAITLT
;
A
#
# COMPACT_ATOMS: atom_id res chain seq x y z
N PRO A 1 50.94 -45.68 -24.80
CA PRO A 1 51.30 -44.96 -23.60
C PRO A 1 50.14 -45.13 -22.60
N ALA A 2 50.50 -45.88 -21.51
CA ALA A 2 49.51 -46.08 -20.44
C ALA A 2 49.36 -44.80 -19.64
N THR A 3 48.19 -44.25 -19.62
CA THR A 3 47.83 -43.10 -18.75
C THR A 3 47.78 -43.61 -17.32
N ARG A 4 48.76 -43.25 -16.52
CA ARG A 4 48.77 -43.58 -15.08
C ARG A 4 48.12 -42.43 -14.32
N THR A 5 46.98 -42.68 -13.70
CA THR A 5 46.34 -41.74 -12.77
C THR A 5 46.95 -41.93 -11.38
N VAL A 6 47.61 -40.91 -10.84
CA VAL A 6 48.21 -40.96 -9.50
C VAL A 6 47.29 -40.13 -8.58
N PRO A 7 46.82 -40.67 -7.43
CA PRO A 7 46.00 -39.89 -6.49
C PRO A 7 46.85 -38.78 -5.90
N ILE A 8 46.37 -37.54 -6.03
CA ILE A 8 47.05 -36.36 -5.50
C ILE A 8 46.97 -36.36 -3.97
N GLY A 9 48.14 -36.17 -3.30
CA GLY A 9 48.25 -36.15 -1.83
C GLY A 9 48.66 -37.44 -1.15
N SER A 10 48.94 -38.54 -1.91
CA SER A 10 49.51 -39.78 -1.38
C SER A 10 51.05 -39.79 -1.43
N GLY A 11 51.67 -40.66 -0.66
CA GLY A 11 53.13 -40.87 -0.76
C GLY A 11 53.62 -41.20 -2.20
N ALA A 12 52.79 -41.94 -2.96
CA ALA A 12 53.03 -42.23 -4.37
C ALA A 12 53.12 -40.99 -5.27
N THR A 13 52.42 -39.88 -4.93
CA THR A 13 52.52 -38.60 -5.65
C THR A 13 53.87 -37.93 -5.44
N ARG A 14 54.43 -37.99 -4.22
CA ARG A 14 55.78 -37.45 -3.92
C ARG A 14 56.85 -38.21 -4.67
N ASP A 15 56.79 -39.56 -4.68
CA ASP A 15 57.74 -40.41 -5.37
C ASP A 15 57.70 -40.18 -6.88
N PHE A 16 56.50 -39.98 -7.46
CA PHE A 16 56.34 -39.68 -8.87
C PHE A 16 56.89 -38.28 -9.23
N ILE A 17 56.64 -37.27 -8.42
CA ILE A 17 57.19 -35.94 -8.65
C ILE A 17 58.72 -35.95 -8.54
N ALA A 18 59.32 -36.69 -7.56
CA ALA A 18 60.74 -36.82 -7.42
C ALA A 18 61.36 -37.51 -8.62
N GLU A 19 60.74 -38.57 -9.15
CA GLU A 19 61.18 -39.33 -10.33
C GLU A 19 61.13 -38.42 -11.59
N VAL A 20 60.03 -37.67 -11.81
CA VAL A 20 59.89 -36.76 -12.94
C VAL A 20 60.87 -35.58 -12.86
N ALA A 21 61.05 -34.99 -11.66
CA ALA A 21 62.04 -33.98 -11.44
C ALA A 21 63.49 -34.38 -11.69
N ALA A 22 63.84 -35.60 -11.29
CA ALA A 22 65.18 -36.17 -11.57
C ALA A 22 65.42 -36.36 -13.06
N ILE A 23 64.39 -36.79 -13.81
CA ILE A 23 64.48 -36.94 -15.28
C ILE A 23 64.57 -35.56 -15.97
N ALA A 24 63.86 -34.54 -15.46
CA ALA A 24 63.85 -33.23 -15.99
C ALA A 24 65.00 -32.31 -15.56
N GLY A 25 65.81 -32.74 -14.61
CA GLY A 25 66.95 -32.00 -14.07
C GLY A 25 66.54 -30.76 -13.24
N VAL A 26 65.33 -30.79 -12.62
CA VAL A 26 64.80 -29.71 -11.77
C VAL A 26 64.76 -30.16 -10.30
N ASP A 27 64.71 -29.19 -9.40
CA ASP A 27 64.61 -29.51 -7.94
C ASP A 27 63.20 -30.04 -7.59
N ALA A 28 63.19 -31.34 -7.23
CA ALA A 28 61.94 -32.01 -6.83
C ALA A 28 61.27 -31.35 -5.61
N THR A 29 62.01 -30.71 -4.72
CA THR A 29 61.48 -30.02 -3.56
C THR A 29 60.73 -28.74 -3.94
N ALA A 30 61.26 -28.00 -4.91
CA ALA A 30 60.61 -26.81 -5.42
C ALA A 30 59.31 -27.16 -6.19
N VAL A 31 59.37 -28.19 -7.06
CA VAL A 31 58.17 -28.67 -7.78
C VAL A 31 57.09 -29.19 -6.82
N LEU A 32 57.51 -29.87 -5.75
CA LEU A 32 56.58 -30.36 -4.74
C LEU A 32 55.99 -29.22 -3.92
N ALA A 33 56.79 -28.21 -3.57
CA ALA A 33 56.31 -27.03 -2.84
C ALA A 33 55.30 -26.21 -3.68
N ASP A 34 55.58 -26.02 -4.98
CA ASP A 34 54.65 -25.37 -5.91
C ASP A 34 53.35 -26.17 -6.07
N ALA A 35 53.47 -27.50 -6.21
CA ALA A 35 52.28 -28.37 -6.32
C ALA A 35 51.49 -28.42 -5.00
N GLN A 36 52.15 -28.38 -3.84
CA GLN A 36 51.48 -28.30 -2.53
C GLN A 36 50.85 -26.94 -2.27
N GLY A 37 51.49 -25.85 -2.74
CA GLY A 37 50.94 -24.51 -2.71
C GLY A 37 49.67 -24.42 -3.55
N LEU A 38 49.72 -24.96 -4.77
CA LEU A 38 48.56 -25.02 -5.67
C LEU A 38 47.41 -25.90 -5.10
N LEU A 39 47.78 -27.06 -4.48
CA LEU A 39 46.82 -27.93 -3.78
C LEU A 39 46.21 -27.26 -2.55
N GLY A 40 46.99 -26.48 -1.81
CA GLY A 40 46.48 -25.66 -0.69
C GLY A 40 45.45 -24.63 -1.16
N GLN A 41 45.74 -23.93 -2.24
CA GLN A 41 44.84 -23.00 -2.85
C GLN A 41 43.60 -23.66 -3.44
N LEU A 42 43.76 -24.82 -4.13
CA LEU A 42 42.63 -25.59 -4.64
C LEU A 42 41.74 -26.17 -3.52
N ASN A 43 42.34 -26.64 -2.42
CA ASN A 43 41.59 -27.12 -1.27
C ASN A 43 40.88 -25.99 -0.54
N ASP A 44 41.45 -24.79 -0.50
CA ASP A 44 40.83 -23.63 0.08
C ASP A 44 39.64 -23.13 -0.79
N LEU A 45 39.77 -23.29 -2.12
CA LEU A 45 38.69 -23.03 -3.08
C LEU A 45 37.63 -24.15 -3.09
N GLY A 46 38.04 -25.43 -2.88
CA GLY A 46 37.13 -26.57 -2.75
C GLY A 46 36.37 -26.62 -1.42
N ASN A 47 36.80 -25.86 -0.42
CA ASN A 47 36.15 -25.73 0.89
C ASN A 47 35.09 -24.61 0.97
N VAL A 48 34.59 -24.11 -0.15
CA VAL A 48 33.33 -23.36 -0.15
C VAL A 48 32.20 -24.38 0.04
N GLY A 49 32.07 -24.87 1.28
CA GLY A 49 30.97 -25.75 1.66
C GLY A 49 29.63 -24.99 1.64
N ALA A 50 28.55 -25.71 1.95
CA ALA A 50 27.19 -25.14 1.97
C ALA A 50 27.03 -23.92 2.90
N ALA A 51 27.96 -23.69 3.84
CA ALA A 51 28.00 -22.51 4.70
C ALA A 51 28.76 -21.32 4.11
N GLY A 52 29.49 -21.48 3.00
CA GLY A 52 30.26 -20.44 2.32
C GLY A 52 31.26 -19.69 3.19
N LYS A 53 32.18 -18.94 2.58
CA LYS A 53 32.99 -17.93 3.27
C LYS A 53 32.27 -16.60 3.24
N THR A 54 32.19 -15.93 4.38
CA THR A 54 31.47 -14.66 4.55
C THR A 54 32.45 -13.51 4.66
N TYR A 55 32.07 -12.39 4.08
CA TYR A 55 32.74 -11.09 4.22
C TYR A 55 31.72 -10.06 4.66
N ASP A 56 32.01 -9.40 5.77
CA ASP A 56 31.21 -8.31 6.32
C ASP A 56 31.63 -7.00 5.66
N THR A 57 30.73 -6.34 4.96
CA THR A 57 30.98 -5.09 4.26
C THR A 57 30.69 -3.86 5.14
N GLY A 58 29.98 -4.06 6.24
CA GLY A 58 29.39 -2.99 7.07
C GLY A 58 27.89 -2.92 6.82
N GLU A 59 27.47 -2.61 5.62
CA GLU A 59 26.09 -2.51 5.18
C GLU A 59 25.44 -3.89 5.03
N GLY A 60 26.20 -4.87 4.57
CA GLY A 60 25.71 -6.21 4.28
C GLY A 60 26.69 -7.34 4.60
N THR A 61 26.29 -8.54 4.22
CA THR A 61 27.11 -9.73 4.29
C THR A 61 27.19 -10.37 2.90
N LEU A 62 28.39 -10.42 2.34
CA LEU A 62 28.68 -11.15 1.12
C LEU A 62 29.10 -12.58 1.46
N VAL A 63 28.48 -13.57 0.85
CA VAL A 63 28.79 -14.99 1.01
C VAL A 63 29.25 -15.53 -0.33
N VAL A 64 30.48 -16.02 -0.39
CA VAL A 64 30.96 -16.72 -1.57
C VAL A 64 30.35 -18.13 -1.59
N THR A 65 29.53 -18.41 -2.61
CA THR A 65 28.77 -19.66 -2.75
C THR A 65 29.46 -20.65 -3.67
N GLY A 66 30.41 -20.22 -4.49
CA GLY A 66 31.14 -21.11 -5.37
C GLY A 66 32.28 -20.43 -6.11
N PHE A 67 33.21 -21.25 -6.59
CA PHE A 67 34.23 -20.89 -7.53
C PHE A 67 34.37 -22.01 -8.58
N SER A 68 34.47 -21.66 -9.83
CA SER A 68 34.71 -22.62 -10.91
C SER A 68 35.77 -22.07 -11.87
N SER A 69 36.67 -22.96 -12.29
CA SER A 69 37.66 -22.70 -13.33
C SER A 69 37.82 -23.96 -14.17
N THR A 70 37.80 -23.85 -15.47
CA THR A 70 37.93 -24.98 -16.40
C THR A 70 39.31 -25.09 -17.01
N ASP A 71 40.08 -24.03 -17.01
CA ASP A 71 41.40 -23.95 -17.67
C ASP A 71 42.55 -23.55 -16.72
N GLY A 72 42.21 -23.30 -15.42
CA GLY A 72 43.14 -22.80 -14.42
C GLY A 72 43.64 -21.35 -14.67
N LYS A 73 43.11 -20.68 -15.67
CA LYS A 73 43.51 -19.31 -16.06
C LYS A 73 42.35 -18.34 -15.90
N THR A 74 41.14 -18.78 -16.19
CA THR A 74 39.92 -18.05 -16.01
C THR A 74 39.04 -18.70 -14.96
N GLY A 75 38.31 -17.92 -14.16
CA GLY A 75 37.47 -18.47 -13.14
C GLY A 75 36.27 -17.57 -12.88
N THR A 76 35.19 -18.16 -12.40
CA THR A 76 33.96 -17.48 -11.99
C THR A 76 33.74 -17.69 -10.49
N VAL A 77 33.59 -16.61 -9.77
CA VAL A 77 33.17 -16.59 -8.36
C VAL A 77 31.68 -16.36 -8.30
N SER A 78 30.95 -17.24 -7.64
CA SER A 78 29.54 -17.07 -7.33
C SER A 78 29.38 -16.57 -5.89
N TYR A 79 28.50 -15.63 -5.68
CA TYR A 79 28.24 -15.06 -4.37
C TYR A 79 26.75 -14.73 -4.20
N SER A 80 26.34 -14.56 -2.93
CA SER A 80 25.11 -13.89 -2.56
C SER A 80 25.46 -12.72 -1.64
N TYR A 81 24.63 -11.70 -1.66
CA TYR A 81 24.75 -10.55 -0.79
C TYR A 81 23.42 -10.37 -0.02
N THR A 82 23.52 -10.14 1.29
CA THR A 82 22.36 -9.90 2.15
C THR A 82 22.58 -8.60 2.90
N LEU A 83 21.67 -7.64 2.71
CA LEU A 83 21.65 -6.40 3.45
C LEU A 83 21.33 -6.68 4.93
N LYS A 84 21.99 -5.98 5.87
CA LYS A 84 21.80 -6.19 7.31
C LYS A 84 20.70 -5.33 7.93
N ALA A 85 20.52 -4.13 7.42
CA ALA A 85 19.56 -3.16 7.90
C ALA A 85 19.22 -2.16 6.79
N ALA A 86 18.15 -1.38 6.96
CA ALA A 86 17.90 -0.22 6.14
C ALA A 86 19.13 0.70 6.13
N GLN A 87 19.39 1.32 5.01
CA GLN A 87 20.47 2.28 4.82
C GLN A 87 19.87 3.68 4.75
N THR A 88 20.65 4.68 5.18
CA THR A 88 20.22 6.06 5.02
C THR A 88 20.50 6.51 3.61
N HIS A 89 19.45 6.86 2.90
CA HIS A 89 19.52 7.53 1.61
C HIS A 89 19.45 9.05 1.81
N ASP A 90 20.10 9.80 0.94
CA ASP A 90 20.02 11.26 0.95
C ASP A 90 19.28 11.71 -0.32
N LYS A 91 18.04 12.08 -0.15
CA LYS A 91 17.13 12.50 -1.22
C LYS A 91 17.75 13.57 -2.14
N ALA A 92 18.65 14.39 -1.62
CA ALA A 92 19.32 15.42 -2.40
C ALA A 92 20.45 14.86 -3.29
N THR A 93 21.09 13.75 -2.92
CA THR A 93 22.33 13.26 -3.56
C THR A 93 22.32 11.79 -3.94
N ALA A 94 21.54 10.95 -3.29
CA ALA A 94 21.52 9.49 -3.46
C ALA A 94 20.14 8.84 -3.18
N ASP A 95 19.08 9.51 -3.64
CA ASP A 95 17.68 9.15 -3.42
C ASP A 95 17.32 7.75 -3.94
N THR A 96 17.92 7.31 -5.03
CA THR A 96 17.51 6.06 -5.70
C THR A 96 18.40 4.88 -5.40
N ALA A 97 19.66 5.09 -5.08
CA ALA A 97 20.60 4.01 -4.75
C ALA A 97 21.92 4.54 -4.17
N ILE A 98 22.45 3.80 -3.20
CA ILE A 98 23.83 3.93 -2.73
C ILE A 98 24.64 2.72 -3.20
N SER A 99 25.98 2.81 -3.16
CA SER A 99 26.87 1.73 -3.60
C SER A 99 27.72 1.24 -2.44
N ASP A 100 27.59 -0.04 -2.11
CA ASP A 100 28.54 -0.75 -1.26
C ASP A 100 29.66 -1.31 -2.15
N SER A 101 30.91 -1.09 -1.76
CA SER A 101 32.11 -1.37 -2.57
C SER A 101 32.98 -2.43 -1.93
N VAL A 102 32.97 -3.63 -2.49
CA VAL A 102 33.74 -4.77 -2.00
C VAL A 102 35.03 -4.92 -2.82
N PRO A 103 36.22 -4.72 -2.24
CA PRO A 103 37.47 -4.89 -2.97
C PRO A 103 37.71 -6.37 -3.29
N VAL A 104 38.04 -6.66 -4.54
CA VAL A 104 38.37 -7.98 -5.05
C VAL A 104 39.76 -7.97 -5.66
N ALA A 105 40.57 -8.93 -5.34
CA ALA A 105 41.89 -9.07 -5.88
C ALA A 105 42.12 -10.49 -6.39
N VAL A 106 42.91 -10.61 -7.47
CA VAL A 106 43.42 -11.88 -7.97
C VAL A 106 44.95 -11.86 -8.00
N ALA A 107 45.54 -12.93 -7.57
CA ALA A 107 46.99 -13.16 -7.68
C ALA A 107 47.26 -14.30 -8.65
N GLY A 108 48.11 -14.05 -9.65
CA GLY A 108 48.57 -15.07 -10.60
C GLY A 108 49.79 -15.81 -10.10
N VAL A 109 49.94 -17.04 -10.56
CA VAL A 109 51.18 -17.81 -10.35
C VAL A 109 52.34 -17.07 -11.02
N GLY A 110 53.36 -16.73 -10.23
CA GLY A 110 54.48 -15.91 -10.74
C GLY A 110 54.46 -14.45 -10.29
N GLY A 111 53.55 -14.09 -9.38
CA GLY A 111 53.56 -12.78 -8.69
C GLY A 111 52.86 -11.65 -9.43
N THR A 112 52.15 -11.93 -10.51
CA THR A 112 51.26 -10.94 -11.14
C THR A 112 49.98 -10.84 -10.35
N GLY A 113 49.42 -9.62 -10.26
CA GLY A 113 48.16 -9.39 -9.55
C GLY A 113 47.32 -8.33 -10.23
N ALA A 114 45.99 -8.38 -9.96
CA ALA A 114 45.06 -7.34 -10.36
C ALA A 114 44.00 -7.19 -9.26
N SER A 115 43.44 -6.00 -9.15
CA SER A 115 42.35 -5.71 -8.23
C SER A 115 41.25 -4.87 -8.89
N ALA A 116 40.06 -5.04 -8.40
CA ALA A 116 38.89 -4.25 -8.82
C ALA A 116 37.93 -4.16 -7.62
N ASN A 117 36.93 -3.30 -7.72
CA ASN A 117 35.85 -3.22 -6.76
C ASN A 117 34.59 -3.88 -7.34
N LEU A 118 34.02 -4.81 -6.61
CA LEU A 118 32.66 -5.26 -6.84
C LEU A 118 31.71 -4.24 -6.22
N SER A 119 30.89 -3.62 -7.03
CA SER A 119 29.89 -2.63 -6.59
C SER A 119 28.54 -3.30 -6.43
N ILE A 120 27.97 -3.21 -5.24
CA ILE A 120 26.63 -3.65 -4.92
C ILE A 120 25.76 -2.40 -4.84
N SER A 121 24.71 -2.33 -5.64
CA SER A 121 23.73 -1.26 -5.58
C SER A 121 22.68 -1.59 -4.52
N ILE A 122 22.54 -0.73 -3.52
CA ILE A 122 21.47 -0.78 -2.52
C ILE A 122 20.46 0.26 -2.94
N VAL A 123 19.31 -0.21 -3.39
CA VAL A 123 18.24 0.65 -3.91
C VAL A 123 17.34 1.04 -2.74
N ASP A 124 16.97 2.31 -2.73
CA ASP A 124 16.03 2.85 -1.77
C ASP A 124 14.64 2.26 -1.93
N ASP A 125 13.87 2.22 -0.86
CA ASP A 125 12.45 1.92 -0.92
C ASP A 125 11.63 3.20 -0.71
N VAL A 126 10.31 3.10 -0.92
CA VAL A 126 9.39 4.22 -0.76
C VAL A 126 8.19 3.79 0.06
N PRO A 127 7.54 4.69 0.79
CA PRO A 127 6.36 4.36 1.56
C PRO A 127 5.21 3.94 0.65
N GLN A 128 4.33 3.08 1.12
CA GLN A 128 3.19 2.57 0.36
C GLN A 128 1.90 2.74 1.14
N THR A 129 0.91 3.39 0.52
CA THR A 129 -0.44 3.47 1.05
C THR A 129 -1.26 2.26 0.64
N GLY A 130 -1.98 1.70 1.59
CA GLY A 130 -2.99 0.68 1.36
C GLY A 130 -4.31 1.26 0.86
N ALA A 131 -5.21 0.41 0.39
CA ALA A 131 -6.53 0.85 -0.03
C ALA A 131 -7.49 0.94 1.17
N ASP A 132 -7.90 2.16 1.56
CA ASP A 132 -8.83 2.39 2.68
C ASP A 132 -10.31 2.11 2.33
N GLY A 133 -10.59 2.02 1.04
CA GLY A 133 -11.92 1.68 0.56
C GLY A 133 -12.96 2.79 0.76
N THR A 134 -14.19 2.38 1.07
CA THR A 134 -15.33 3.28 1.23
C THR A 134 -15.96 3.13 2.61
N ALA A 135 -15.98 4.22 3.35
CA ALA A 135 -16.70 4.34 4.62
C ALA A 135 -18.14 4.80 4.36
N THR A 136 -19.11 3.98 4.73
CA THR A 136 -20.52 4.24 4.44
C THR A 136 -21.26 4.65 5.70
N VAL A 137 -22.03 5.74 5.62
CA VAL A 137 -23.05 6.13 6.60
C VAL A 137 -24.42 6.09 5.93
N THR A 138 -25.45 5.70 6.68
CA THR A 138 -26.81 5.57 6.16
C THR A 138 -27.76 6.37 7.02
N GLU A 139 -28.64 7.11 6.39
CA GLU A 139 -29.73 7.84 7.02
C GLU A 139 -30.60 6.88 7.83
N ASP A 140 -31.17 7.37 8.92
CA ASP A 140 -32.08 6.66 9.83
C ASP A 140 -31.57 5.32 10.40
N SER A 141 -30.31 4.98 10.18
CA SER A 141 -29.73 3.70 10.60
C SER A 141 -29.26 3.64 12.06
N GLY A 142 -29.47 4.70 12.85
CA GLY A 142 -29.01 4.76 14.24
C GLY A 142 -27.49 4.70 14.35
N ALA A 143 -26.94 3.55 14.76
CA ALA A 143 -25.50 3.39 14.88
C ALA A 143 -24.72 3.54 13.56
N GLY A 144 -25.38 3.30 12.41
CA GLY A 144 -24.80 3.46 11.09
C GLY A 144 -24.68 4.90 10.59
N GLN A 145 -25.08 5.87 11.40
CA GLN A 145 -24.98 7.31 11.10
C GLN A 145 -23.57 7.88 11.40
N THR A 146 -22.70 7.10 12.02
CA THR A 146 -21.33 7.51 12.33
C THR A 146 -20.35 6.45 11.86
N VAL A 147 -19.27 6.87 11.20
CA VAL A 147 -18.13 6.05 10.88
C VAL A 147 -16.87 6.65 11.50
N THR A 148 -16.05 5.79 12.12
CA THR A 148 -14.72 6.14 12.64
C THR A 148 -13.75 5.07 12.17
N ALA A 149 -12.63 5.50 11.57
CA ALA A 149 -11.55 4.61 11.18
C ALA A 149 -10.21 5.37 11.12
N ASN A 150 -9.14 4.66 10.81
CA ASN A 150 -7.81 5.23 10.67
C ASN A 150 -7.20 4.75 9.35
N VAL A 151 -6.79 5.69 8.50
CA VAL A 151 -6.25 5.42 7.16
C VAL A 151 -4.85 4.79 7.20
N LEU A 152 -4.11 4.91 8.32
CA LEU A 152 -2.75 4.40 8.44
C LEU A 152 -2.67 2.90 8.81
N THR A 153 -3.81 2.23 9.01
CA THR A 153 -3.81 0.84 9.52
C THR A 153 -3.26 -0.19 8.54
N ASN A 154 -3.26 0.13 7.27
CA ASN A 154 -2.81 -0.72 6.16
C ASN A 154 -1.67 -0.09 5.34
N ASP A 155 -1.12 1.02 5.82
CA ASP A 155 0.00 1.72 5.21
C ASP A 155 1.34 1.17 5.72
N SER A 156 2.39 1.33 4.91
CA SER A 156 3.76 0.98 5.23
C SER A 156 4.68 2.16 4.94
N TYR A 157 5.59 2.45 5.89
CA TYR A 157 6.65 3.45 5.70
C TYR A 157 7.94 2.85 5.11
N GLY A 158 7.90 1.56 4.68
CA GLY A 158 9.06 0.90 4.12
C GLY A 158 10.09 0.48 5.16
N ALA A 159 11.34 0.29 4.72
CA ALA A 159 12.45 -0.09 5.59
C ALA A 159 12.85 1.03 6.55
N ASP A 160 12.58 2.27 6.22
CA ASP A 160 12.90 3.45 7.01
C ASP A 160 12.04 3.60 8.27
N ASP A 161 11.01 2.78 8.41
CA ASP A 161 10.12 2.78 9.57
C ASP A 161 10.84 2.64 10.92
N THR A 162 11.97 1.97 10.95
CA THR A 162 12.68 1.65 12.19
C THR A 162 13.67 2.71 12.66
N GLY A 163 14.00 3.70 11.86
CA GLY A 163 15.10 4.63 12.16
C GLY A 163 14.81 6.12 11.97
N GLY A 164 13.66 6.51 11.42
CA GLY A 164 13.48 7.87 11.00
C GLY A 164 12.17 8.53 11.39
N LEU A 165 12.06 9.79 11.01
CA LEU A 165 10.85 10.58 11.14
C LEU A 165 9.83 10.12 10.11
N LYS A 166 8.67 9.71 10.62
CA LYS A 166 7.48 9.47 9.81
C LYS A 166 6.61 10.71 9.87
N ALA A 167 6.09 11.12 8.74
CA ALA A 167 5.11 12.19 8.70
C ALA A 167 3.84 11.72 8.01
N PHE A 168 2.72 12.16 8.56
CA PHE A 168 1.39 12.01 7.97
C PHE A 168 0.74 13.38 7.87
N SER A 169 0.04 13.63 6.79
CA SER A 169 -0.79 14.82 6.66
C SER A 169 -2.03 14.54 5.82
N TRP A 170 -3.18 15.01 6.30
CA TRP A 170 -4.34 15.17 5.44
C TRP A 170 -4.06 16.30 4.44
N ASP A 171 -4.39 16.08 3.18
CA ASP A 171 -4.39 17.16 2.19
C ASP A 171 -5.45 18.22 2.54
N ALA A 172 -5.48 19.33 1.82
CA ALA A 172 -6.43 20.40 2.10
C ALA A 172 -7.89 19.92 2.08
N ASN A 173 -8.24 19.04 1.15
CA ASN A 173 -9.58 18.43 0.99
C ASN A 173 -10.74 19.44 1.03
N THR A 174 -10.50 20.70 0.61
CA THR A 174 -11.45 21.81 0.82
C THR A 174 -12.82 21.54 0.20
N ALA A 175 -12.84 21.03 -1.03
CA ALA A 175 -14.10 20.73 -1.73
C ALA A 175 -14.88 19.60 -1.02
N ALA A 176 -14.21 18.51 -0.66
CA ALA A 176 -14.82 17.38 0.04
C ALA A 176 -15.33 17.77 1.42
N LYS A 177 -14.54 18.52 2.20
CA LYS A 177 -14.95 19.06 3.51
C LYS A 177 -16.19 19.94 3.41
N THR A 178 -16.22 20.86 2.43
CA THR A 178 -17.37 21.74 2.20
C THR A 178 -18.61 20.96 1.81
N ALA A 179 -18.49 19.98 0.93
CA ALA A 179 -19.61 19.13 0.53
C ALA A 179 -20.14 18.29 1.69
N LEU A 180 -19.26 17.65 2.47
CA LEU A 180 -19.65 16.83 3.62
C LEU A 180 -20.28 17.65 4.74
N ALA A 181 -19.88 18.92 4.93
CA ALA A 181 -20.44 19.82 5.94
C ALA A 181 -21.95 20.09 5.73
N THR A 182 -22.47 19.90 4.53
CA THR A 182 -23.91 19.99 4.25
C THR A 182 -24.69 18.86 4.90
N TYR A 183 -24.08 17.69 5.05
CA TYR A 183 -24.73 16.46 5.50
C TYR A 183 -24.35 16.06 6.92
N GLY A 184 -23.26 16.57 7.48
CA GLY A 184 -22.79 16.16 8.79
C GLY A 184 -21.51 16.84 9.24
N THR A 185 -20.86 16.22 10.21
CA THR A 185 -19.61 16.72 10.80
C THR A 185 -18.47 15.76 10.52
N LEU A 186 -17.41 16.26 9.87
CA LEU A 186 -16.17 15.56 9.64
C LEU A 186 -15.09 16.04 10.62
N THR A 187 -14.45 15.11 11.31
CA THR A 187 -13.26 15.37 12.13
C THR A 187 -12.09 14.55 11.58
N LEU A 188 -10.94 15.21 11.39
CA LEU A 188 -9.69 14.59 10.92
C LEU A 188 -8.63 14.75 12.00
N GLY A 189 -8.12 13.63 12.50
CA GLY A 189 -7.02 13.58 13.49
C GLY A 189 -5.65 13.65 12.82
N PRO A 190 -4.64 14.16 13.54
CA PRO A 190 -3.26 14.23 13.02
C PRO A 190 -2.58 12.84 12.94
N ASP A 191 -3.21 11.83 13.49
CA ASP A 191 -2.77 10.43 13.54
C ASP A 191 -3.42 9.54 12.47
N GLY A 192 -4.05 10.15 11.46
CA GLY A 192 -4.77 9.45 10.40
C GLY A 192 -6.18 8.99 10.77
N GLN A 193 -6.61 9.19 12.02
CA GLN A 193 -7.98 8.92 12.41
C GLN A 193 -8.94 9.92 11.75
N TYR A 194 -10.09 9.44 11.29
CA TYR A 194 -11.19 10.28 10.86
C TYR A 194 -12.50 9.79 11.49
N THR A 195 -13.42 10.73 11.68
CA THR A 195 -14.79 10.45 12.09
C THR A 195 -15.73 11.32 11.26
N PHE A 196 -16.71 10.69 10.64
CA PHE A 196 -17.83 11.41 10.02
C PHE A 196 -19.13 11.00 10.69
N THR A 197 -19.88 11.99 11.19
CA THR A 197 -21.18 11.82 11.81
C THR A 197 -22.23 12.52 10.98
N LEU A 198 -23.21 11.78 10.47
CA LEU A 198 -24.34 12.29 9.70
C LEU A 198 -25.24 13.15 10.60
N ASN A 199 -25.65 14.32 10.14
CA ASN A 199 -26.69 15.11 10.80
C ASN A 199 -28.06 14.71 10.27
N ASN A 200 -28.63 13.66 10.84
CA ASN A 200 -29.92 13.11 10.41
C ASN A 200 -31.07 14.10 10.45
N ALA A 201 -30.98 15.14 11.28
CA ALA A 201 -32.03 16.16 11.38
C ALA A 201 -31.93 17.28 10.33
N SER A 202 -30.89 17.26 9.49
CA SER A 202 -30.73 18.29 8.46
C SER A 202 -31.67 18.05 7.28
N ALA A 203 -32.28 19.13 6.74
CA ALA A 203 -33.13 19.02 5.56
C ALA A 203 -32.41 18.44 4.33
N ALA A 204 -31.07 18.60 4.25
CA ALA A 204 -30.27 18.03 3.16
C ALA A 204 -30.13 16.51 3.26
N VAL A 205 -30.11 15.95 4.46
CA VAL A 205 -30.11 14.51 4.69
C VAL A 205 -31.50 13.95 4.47
N GLN A 206 -32.52 14.55 5.06
CA GLN A 206 -33.93 14.14 4.93
C GLN A 206 -34.51 14.28 3.50
N ALA A 207 -33.78 14.87 2.59
CA ALA A 207 -34.13 14.92 1.16
C ALA A 207 -33.47 13.80 0.36
N LEU A 208 -32.68 12.93 0.98
CA LEU A 208 -32.08 11.76 0.32
C LEU A 208 -33.12 10.63 0.30
N THR A 209 -33.05 9.79 -0.74
CA THR A 209 -33.95 8.63 -0.87
C THR A 209 -33.14 7.34 -0.95
N ALA A 210 -33.73 6.21 -0.56
CA ALA A 210 -33.07 4.90 -0.64
C ALA A 210 -32.66 4.52 -2.07
N SER A 211 -33.45 4.95 -3.07
CA SER A 211 -33.17 4.73 -4.50
C SER A 211 -32.33 5.83 -5.13
N GLY A 212 -32.03 6.89 -4.41
CA GLY A 212 -31.27 8.04 -4.87
C GLY A 212 -29.80 7.71 -5.11
N THR A 213 -29.11 8.56 -5.87
CA THR A 213 -27.66 8.42 -6.03
C THR A 213 -26.95 8.78 -4.73
N PRO A 214 -26.16 7.87 -4.14
CA PRO A 214 -25.42 8.16 -2.92
C PRO A 214 -24.46 9.34 -3.10
N ILE A 215 -24.34 10.17 -2.07
CA ILE A 215 -23.34 11.23 -2.02
C ILE A 215 -21.97 10.58 -1.71
N GLN A 216 -20.96 10.90 -2.50
CA GLN A 216 -19.61 10.39 -2.30
C GLN A 216 -18.59 11.52 -2.32
N GLN A 217 -17.70 11.54 -1.34
CA GLN A 217 -16.60 12.49 -1.26
C GLN A 217 -15.31 11.74 -0.89
N THR A 218 -14.25 12.00 -1.65
CA THR A 218 -12.95 11.40 -1.41
C THR A 218 -12.06 12.38 -0.66
N LEU A 219 -11.47 11.89 0.44
CA LEU A 219 -10.45 12.57 1.21
C LEU A 219 -9.11 11.98 0.83
N THR A 220 -8.12 12.82 0.60
CA THR A 220 -6.75 12.42 0.29
C THR A 220 -5.81 12.78 1.43
N TYR A 221 -4.73 12.02 1.54
CA TYR A 221 -3.67 12.22 2.51
C TYR A 221 -2.32 11.86 1.91
N THR A 222 -1.25 12.22 2.60
CA THR A 222 0.11 11.88 2.20
C THR A 222 0.85 11.32 3.41
N ILE A 223 1.53 10.19 3.22
CA ILE A 223 2.53 9.67 4.15
C ILE A 223 3.93 10.00 3.64
N THR A 224 4.86 10.20 4.57
CA THR A 224 6.26 10.51 4.28
C THR A 224 7.14 9.65 5.18
N ASP A 225 8.13 8.97 4.60
CA ASP A 225 9.11 8.18 5.33
C ASP A 225 10.26 9.02 5.92
N ALA A 226 11.30 8.35 6.40
CA ALA A 226 12.36 8.99 7.16
C ALA A 226 13.27 9.90 6.33
N ASP A 227 13.54 9.55 5.10
CA ASP A 227 14.40 10.32 4.21
C ASP A 227 13.62 11.33 3.36
N GLY A 228 12.28 11.27 3.38
CA GLY A 228 11.39 12.25 2.80
C GLY A 228 10.66 11.81 1.55
N ASP A 229 10.66 10.51 1.23
CA ASP A 229 9.84 9.97 0.16
C ASP A 229 8.37 9.95 0.55
N THR A 230 7.49 10.11 -0.44
CA THR A 230 6.07 10.32 -0.17
C THR A 230 5.20 9.38 -0.98
N SER A 231 4.08 8.96 -0.37
CA SER A 231 3.02 8.20 -1.04
C SER A 231 1.66 8.82 -0.75
N PRO A 232 0.83 9.08 -1.78
CA PRO A 232 -0.53 9.56 -1.60
C PRO A 232 -1.50 8.42 -1.33
N GLY A 233 -2.45 8.64 -0.41
CA GLY A 233 -3.54 7.73 -0.12
C GLY A 233 -4.91 8.40 -0.19
N SER A 234 -5.98 7.62 -0.11
CA SER A 234 -7.33 8.16 -0.13
C SER A 234 -8.37 7.26 0.50
N VAL A 235 -9.38 7.86 1.12
CA VAL A 235 -10.59 7.21 1.63
C VAL A 235 -11.83 7.90 1.09
N THR A 236 -12.88 7.14 0.76
CA THR A 236 -14.16 7.69 0.29
C THR A 236 -15.20 7.61 1.39
N ILE A 237 -15.83 8.75 1.71
CA ILE A 237 -17.04 8.82 2.55
C ILE A 237 -18.24 8.71 1.62
N LYS A 238 -19.14 7.75 1.89
CA LYS A 238 -20.36 7.50 1.15
C LYS A 238 -21.58 7.70 2.06
N ILE A 239 -22.50 8.55 1.66
CA ILE A 239 -23.79 8.79 2.34
C ILE A 239 -24.90 8.14 1.52
N VAL A 240 -25.68 7.29 2.15
CA VAL A 240 -26.84 6.62 1.57
C VAL A 240 -28.10 7.14 2.24
N GLY A 241 -29.09 7.55 1.45
CA GLY A 241 -30.39 7.99 1.94
C GLY A 241 -31.31 6.83 2.36
N ALA A 242 -32.35 7.16 3.05
CA ALA A 242 -33.48 6.28 3.35
C ALA A 242 -34.79 6.94 2.84
N ASP A 243 -35.83 6.15 2.69
CA ASP A 243 -37.13 6.69 2.33
C ASP A 243 -37.89 7.12 3.59
N ASP A 244 -38.26 8.39 3.65
CA ASP A 244 -38.97 9.00 4.77
C ASP A 244 -40.50 8.82 4.66
N SER A 245 -41.18 9.13 5.75
CA SER A 245 -42.65 9.09 5.80
C SER A 245 -43.29 10.32 5.20
N ALA A 246 -44.39 10.11 4.49
CA ALA A 246 -45.28 11.18 4.10
C ALA A 246 -46.46 11.31 5.06
N SER A 247 -47.01 12.49 5.20
CA SER A 247 -48.20 12.78 6.02
C SER A 247 -49.17 13.70 5.34
N VAL A 248 -50.45 13.50 5.67
CA VAL A 248 -51.55 14.40 5.29
C VAL A 248 -52.21 14.88 6.58
N THR A 249 -52.35 16.16 6.75
CA THR A 249 -53.00 16.76 7.90
C THR A 249 -54.32 17.38 7.49
N VAL A 250 -55.40 16.80 7.97
CA VAL A 250 -56.79 17.25 7.84
C VAL A 250 -57.36 17.56 9.22
N ALA A 251 -58.53 18.22 9.33
CA ALA A 251 -59.13 18.45 10.62
C ALA A 251 -59.38 17.14 11.41
N THR A 252 -58.99 17.14 12.69
CA THR A 252 -59.15 15.97 13.57
C THR A 252 -60.50 15.91 14.26
N GLN A 253 -61.20 17.02 14.29
CA GLN A 253 -62.57 17.14 14.85
C GLN A 253 -63.38 18.15 14.01
N GLY A 254 -64.62 17.79 13.70
CA GLY A 254 -65.46 18.58 12.79
C GLY A 254 -65.18 18.27 11.31
N ALA A 255 -65.71 19.08 10.44
CA ALA A 255 -65.45 19.01 9.01
C ALA A 255 -64.38 20.03 8.63
N ASP A 256 -63.48 19.65 7.68
CA ASP A 256 -62.53 20.59 7.09
C ASP A 256 -63.24 21.66 6.30
N SER A 257 -64.44 21.37 5.77
CA SER A 257 -65.26 22.25 4.99
C SER A 257 -66.75 22.01 5.29
N THR A 258 -67.54 23.06 5.26
CA THR A 258 -68.98 22.99 5.54
C THR A 258 -69.78 23.69 4.47
N VAL A 259 -70.65 22.94 3.80
CA VAL A 259 -71.59 23.47 2.80
C VAL A 259 -73.03 23.23 3.20
N TYR A 260 -73.93 24.04 2.77
CA TYR A 260 -75.35 23.98 3.12
C TYR A 260 -76.24 23.73 1.90
N GLU A 261 -77.09 22.70 1.94
CA GLU A 261 -78.06 22.42 0.85
C GLU A 261 -79.00 23.56 0.58
N ALA A 262 -79.22 24.46 1.58
CA ALA A 262 -80.00 25.61 1.39
C ALA A 262 -79.55 26.57 0.24
N GLY A 263 -78.26 26.49 -0.12
CA GLY A 263 -77.69 27.15 -1.32
C GLY A 263 -78.26 26.68 -2.64
N LEU A 264 -78.73 25.41 -2.69
CA LEU A 264 -79.37 24.81 -3.88
C LEU A 264 -80.79 25.24 -4.13
N THR A 265 -81.34 26.14 -3.32
CA THR A 265 -82.72 26.70 -3.54
C THR A 265 -82.78 27.67 -4.71
N SER A 266 -84.01 28.01 -5.11
CA SER A 266 -84.28 28.91 -6.25
C SER A 266 -83.69 30.35 -6.11
N VAL A 267 -83.24 30.74 -4.91
CA VAL A 267 -82.50 31.97 -4.65
C VAL A 267 -81.02 31.57 -4.44
N ALA A 268 -80.23 31.77 -5.50
CA ALA A 268 -78.80 31.43 -5.45
C ALA A 268 -78.07 32.24 -4.37
N ASN A 269 -77.36 31.51 -3.50
CA ASN A 269 -76.41 32.04 -2.55
C ASN A 269 -75.14 31.18 -2.61
N THR A 270 -74.12 31.54 -1.89
CA THR A 270 -72.83 30.85 -1.97
C THR A 270 -72.63 29.83 -0.82
N SER A 271 -73.70 29.42 -0.11
CA SER A 271 -73.57 28.50 1.05
C SER A 271 -73.36 27.04 0.65
N GLU A 272 -73.60 26.72 -0.63
CA GLU A 272 -73.29 25.40 -1.22
C GLU A 272 -71.78 25.27 -1.64
N THR A 273 -71.02 26.36 -1.48
CA THR A 273 -69.61 26.39 -1.80
C THR A 273 -68.82 26.79 -0.58
N ASP A 274 -67.83 26.04 -0.25
CA ASP A 274 -66.84 26.40 0.74
C ASP A 274 -65.42 26.20 0.18
N SER A 275 -64.44 26.87 0.74
CA SER A 275 -63.06 26.84 0.29
C SER A 275 -62.13 26.69 1.51
N ASP A 276 -61.40 25.64 1.54
CA ASP A 276 -60.45 25.39 2.61
C ASP A 276 -59.16 24.75 2.04
N SER A 277 -58.20 24.43 2.87
CA SER A 277 -56.92 23.82 2.52
C SER A 277 -56.51 22.75 3.54
N PHE A 278 -55.86 21.77 3.08
CA PHE A 278 -55.17 20.79 3.92
C PHE A 278 -53.68 20.75 3.60
N GLN A 279 -52.90 20.27 4.54
CA GLN A 279 -51.43 20.18 4.38
C GLN A 279 -51.02 18.79 4.04
N VAL A 280 -50.05 18.68 3.15
CA VAL A 280 -49.30 17.45 2.82
C VAL A 280 -47.84 17.71 3.07
N ASN A 281 -47.16 16.72 3.57
CA ASN A 281 -45.71 16.77 3.82
C ASN A 281 -45.06 15.44 3.43
N ALA A 282 -43.93 15.53 2.76
CA ALA A 282 -43.00 14.43 2.53
C ALA A 282 -41.58 14.99 2.62
N THR A 283 -40.77 14.50 3.54
CA THR A 283 -39.44 15.07 3.85
C THR A 283 -38.45 14.87 2.74
N ASP A 284 -38.53 13.74 2.04
CA ASP A 284 -37.76 13.39 0.85
C ASP A 284 -38.34 13.91 -0.48
N GLY A 285 -39.42 14.74 -0.40
CA GLY A 285 -40.06 15.42 -1.52
C GLY A 285 -41.41 14.82 -1.92
N ILE A 286 -42.30 15.69 -2.41
CA ILE A 286 -43.64 15.30 -2.88
C ILE A 286 -43.56 14.91 -4.36
N ALA A 287 -43.72 13.64 -4.65
CA ALA A 287 -43.79 13.14 -6.02
C ALA A 287 -45.19 13.36 -6.63
N SER A 288 -46.27 13.15 -5.85
CA SER A 288 -47.64 13.39 -6.28
C SER A 288 -48.59 13.49 -5.08
N VAL A 289 -49.72 14.15 -5.26
CA VAL A 289 -50.86 14.16 -4.35
C VAL A 289 -52.08 13.63 -5.07
N THR A 290 -52.72 12.57 -4.56
CA THR A 290 -53.95 12.04 -5.17
C THR A 290 -55.15 12.28 -4.29
N ILE A 291 -56.18 12.88 -4.85
CA ILE A 291 -57.45 13.19 -4.20
C ILE A 291 -58.54 12.33 -4.78
N GLY A 292 -59.25 11.57 -3.94
CA GLY A 292 -60.26 10.62 -4.34
C GLY A 292 -59.72 9.24 -4.72
N THR A 293 -60.61 8.36 -5.18
CA THR A 293 -60.28 6.98 -5.58
C THR A 293 -60.96 6.58 -6.89
N GLY A 294 -60.43 5.62 -7.62
CA GLY A 294 -60.96 5.09 -8.86
C GLY A 294 -60.79 6.04 -10.05
N ALA A 295 -61.65 5.89 -11.06
CA ALA A 295 -61.54 6.60 -12.35
C ALA A 295 -61.71 8.14 -12.25
N GLY A 296 -62.21 8.65 -11.14
CA GLY A 296 -62.39 10.07 -10.87
C GLY A 296 -61.32 10.71 -10.00
N ALA A 297 -60.28 9.99 -9.63
CA ALA A 297 -59.22 10.53 -8.80
C ALA A 297 -58.42 11.61 -9.53
N ILE A 298 -58.09 12.67 -8.78
CA ILE A 298 -57.29 13.79 -9.27
C ILE A 298 -55.88 13.62 -8.77
N THR A 299 -54.90 13.52 -9.65
CA THR A 299 -53.47 13.48 -9.30
C THR A 299 -52.80 14.78 -9.66
N LEU A 300 -52.15 15.40 -8.67
CA LEU A 300 -51.32 16.58 -8.80
C LEU A 300 -49.85 16.14 -8.78
N THR A 301 -49.03 16.59 -9.76
CA THR A 301 -47.59 16.25 -9.92
C THR A 301 -46.76 17.51 -9.99
#